data_8757184f0caa77867f1bb162ea8914bc
#
_entry.id   8757184f0caa77867f1bb162ea8914bc
#
_cell.length_a   1.000
_cell.length_b   1.000
_cell.length_c   1.000
_cell.angle_alpha   90.00
_cell.angle_beta   90.00
_cell.angle_gamma   90.00
#
_symmetry.space_group_name_H-M   'P 1'
#
loop_
_entity.id
_entity.type
_entity.pdbx_description
1 polymer ?
#
loop_
_entity_poly.entity_id
_entity_poly.type
_entity_poly.pdbx_seq_one_letter_code
_entity_poly.pdbx_strand_id
1 'polypeptide(L)'
;MNLKNLMDDNYLTFYMLSDKYIDDQYTTINIPVHVFKKIFRYIKKILFHFYVSFRHYSSIKDQKNKIIYYAITKNNFDSLYPVYKETKKNSVMISSDYRLAKNAVLLPQIFPLIFSIFLIPRFIKNIIDSVPNVRKRIILYLDDTLLSMGFKIFVKIYLKILKPKAIVFANYHSFPARSLIKSAECMNIPCFYIQHSAMTEIFPPIISSYALLEGKDSLKKCYPDGYSKNKVFLIGSPKFDEHKENINTNHRVKKIGICSTPSMNKDQVLKLIEKQKEVFSNDSIIFRPHPSDHINNKYKNQSIIDSINYSDPLKEETFQFLRNVDAIISGNSSVLLDAAIMNVFPILWRDSHTTNKYNEKEDPNDKYGFVKNGLAISCNSIDQINECLKEMINEKPNVRLKAKYYVENINTNWDGRSAHYAATIIKKNI
;
A
#
# COMPACT_ATOMS: atom_id res chain seq x y z
N MET A 1 10.16 12.71 26.54
CA MET A 1 10.03 12.40 25.08
C MET A 1 9.63 13.70 24.41
N ASN A 2 10.47 14.23 23.53
CA ASN A 2 10.22 15.53 22.91
C ASN A 2 9.09 15.40 21.86
N LEU A 3 8.30 16.46 21.66
CA LEU A 3 7.20 16.51 20.68
C LEU A 3 7.68 16.15 19.26
N LYS A 4 8.89 16.59 18.92
CA LYS A 4 9.57 16.26 17.67
C LYS A 4 9.67 14.75 17.43
N ASN A 5 9.91 13.95 18.47
CA ASN A 5 9.99 12.49 18.39
C ASN A 5 8.63 11.82 18.23
N LEU A 6 7.54 12.46 18.70
CA LEU A 6 6.19 11.98 18.49
C LEU A 6 5.74 12.20 17.03
N MET A 7 6.05 13.39 16.49
CA MET A 7 5.77 13.72 15.09
C MET A 7 6.49 12.80 14.12
N ASP A 8 7.74 12.44 14.44
CA ASP A 8 8.53 11.53 13.60
C ASP A 8 7.94 10.12 13.50
N ASP A 9 7.20 9.65 14.50
CA ASP A 9 6.60 8.31 14.47
C ASP A 9 5.24 8.26 13.75
N ASN A 10 4.61 9.43 13.55
CA ASN A 10 3.29 9.54 12.90
C ASN A 10 3.36 10.26 11.55
N TYR A 11 4.29 9.87 10.70
CA TYR A 11 4.61 10.54 9.43
C TYR A 11 3.42 10.65 8.49
N LEU A 12 2.62 9.61 8.34
CA LEU A 12 1.47 9.63 7.43
C LEU A 12 0.52 10.78 7.76
N THR A 13 0.25 10.98 9.05
CA THR A 13 -0.67 12.02 9.52
C THR A 13 -0.11 13.42 9.37
N PHE A 14 1.21 13.61 9.61
CA PHE A 14 1.80 14.93 9.70
C PHE A 14 2.45 15.44 8.42
N TYR A 15 2.93 14.54 7.54
CA TYR A 15 3.72 14.92 6.37
C TYR A 15 3.03 14.66 5.03
N MET A 16 2.12 13.70 4.94
CA MET A 16 1.45 13.38 3.68
C MET A 16 0.21 14.25 3.40
N LEU A 17 -0.34 14.90 4.43
CA LEU A 17 -1.53 15.73 4.30
C LEU A 17 -1.12 17.20 4.21
N SER A 18 -1.63 17.93 3.23
CA SER A 18 -1.40 19.39 3.11
C SER A 18 -1.98 20.15 4.30
N ASP A 19 -1.40 21.30 4.62
CA ASP A 19 -1.95 22.18 5.67
C ASP A 19 -3.35 22.64 5.32
N LYS A 20 -3.62 22.96 4.06
CA LYS A 20 -4.95 23.30 3.56
C LYS A 20 -5.97 22.20 3.85
N TYR A 21 -5.66 20.94 3.55
CA TYR A 21 -6.57 19.82 3.85
C TYR A 21 -6.83 19.69 5.34
N ILE A 22 -5.82 19.86 6.17
CA ILE A 22 -5.96 19.83 7.63
C ILE A 22 -6.85 20.96 8.13
N ASP A 23 -6.65 22.16 7.62
CA ASP A 23 -7.45 23.34 7.99
C ASP A 23 -8.91 23.18 7.55
N ASP A 24 -9.16 22.76 6.33
CA ASP A 24 -10.51 22.46 5.82
C ASP A 24 -11.22 21.42 6.69
N GLN A 25 -10.54 20.32 7.03
CA GLN A 25 -11.11 19.29 7.90
C GLN A 25 -11.37 19.81 9.33
N TYR A 26 -10.45 20.60 9.88
CA TYR A 26 -10.55 21.11 11.24
C TYR A 26 -11.69 22.12 11.41
N THR A 27 -11.93 22.97 10.40
CA THR A 27 -13.01 23.97 10.41
C THR A 27 -14.39 23.37 10.26
N THR A 28 -14.50 22.20 9.61
CA THR A 28 -15.80 21.51 9.38
C THR A 28 -16.24 20.63 10.54
N ILE A 29 -15.37 20.31 11.51
CA ILE A 29 -15.70 19.42 12.62
C ILE A 29 -16.22 20.16 13.85
N ASN A 30 -17.19 19.56 14.53
CA ASN A 30 -17.51 19.91 15.90
C ASN A 30 -16.49 19.20 16.82
N ILE A 31 -15.53 19.96 17.37
CA ILE A 31 -14.38 19.42 18.11
C ILE A 31 -14.79 18.52 19.29
N PRO A 32 -15.70 18.90 20.21
CA PRO A 32 -16.15 18.02 21.29
C PRO A 32 -16.71 16.69 20.81
N VAL A 33 -17.60 16.73 19.81
CA VAL A 33 -18.19 15.52 19.22
C VAL A 33 -17.13 14.66 18.53
N HIS A 34 -16.19 15.28 17.83
CA HIS A 34 -15.08 14.58 17.17
C HIS A 34 -14.18 13.88 18.20
N VAL A 35 -13.77 14.57 19.26
CA VAL A 35 -12.94 14.00 20.34
C VAL A 35 -13.68 12.82 20.99
N PHE A 36 -14.98 12.98 21.31
CA PHE A 36 -15.78 11.89 21.86
C PHE A 36 -15.82 10.66 20.93
N LYS A 37 -16.05 10.86 19.63
CA LYS A 37 -16.00 9.77 18.63
C LYS A 37 -14.62 9.08 18.60
N LYS A 38 -13.53 9.83 18.72
CA LYS A 38 -12.17 9.29 18.74
C LYS A 38 -11.89 8.46 20.01
N ILE A 39 -12.34 8.93 21.17
CA ILE A 39 -12.24 8.19 22.44
C ILE A 39 -13.06 6.90 22.36
N PHE A 40 -14.30 6.96 21.86
CA PHE A 40 -15.13 5.77 21.69
C PHE A 40 -14.51 4.75 20.72
N ARG A 41 -13.93 5.23 19.59
CA ARG A 41 -13.19 4.39 18.66
C ARG A 41 -11.98 3.73 19.34
N TYR A 42 -11.29 4.46 20.21
CA TYR A 42 -10.17 3.94 20.97
C TYR A 42 -10.57 2.83 21.94
N ILE A 43 -11.67 3.01 22.67
CA ILE A 43 -12.23 1.98 23.56
C ILE A 43 -12.63 0.72 22.76
N LYS A 44 -13.30 0.88 21.63
CA LYS A 44 -13.60 -0.24 20.72
C LYS A 44 -12.34 -0.98 20.27
N LYS A 45 -11.24 -0.27 19.95
CA LYS A 45 -9.96 -0.90 19.62
C LYS A 45 -9.44 -1.75 20.79
N ILE A 46 -9.52 -1.27 22.03
CA ILE A 46 -9.09 -2.04 23.22
C ILE A 46 -9.88 -3.36 23.32
N LEU A 47 -11.20 -3.29 23.31
CA LEU A 47 -12.07 -4.47 23.43
C LEU A 47 -11.82 -5.47 22.30
N PHE A 48 -11.71 -4.97 21.07
CA PHE A 48 -11.45 -5.80 19.90
C PHE A 48 -10.09 -6.50 19.99
N HIS A 49 -9.01 -5.78 20.32
CA HIS A 49 -7.69 -6.37 20.40
C HIS A 49 -7.50 -7.26 21.64
N PHE A 50 -8.25 -7.04 22.70
CA PHE A 50 -8.32 -7.98 23.81
C PHE A 50 -8.88 -9.32 23.33
N TYR A 51 -10.02 -9.31 22.64
CA TYR A 51 -10.64 -10.51 22.05
C TYR A 51 -9.70 -11.21 21.06
N VAL A 52 -9.08 -10.48 20.14
CA VAL A 52 -8.14 -11.03 19.15
C VAL A 52 -6.92 -11.65 19.81
N SER A 53 -6.34 -10.99 20.83
CA SER A 53 -5.18 -11.49 21.54
C SER A 53 -5.47 -12.79 22.30
N PHE A 54 -6.66 -12.92 22.87
CA PHE A 54 -7.10 -14.13 23.55
C PHE A 54 -7.26 -15.31 22.56
N ARG A 55 -7.84 -15.03 21.39
CA ARG A 55 -8.15 -16.07 20.38
C ARG A 55 -6.92 -16.55 19.59
N HIS A 56 -5.94 -15.67 19.39
CA HIS A 56 -4.78 -15.93 18.50
C HIS A 56 -3.45 -15.77 19.22
N TYR A 57 -3.38 -16.27 20.45
CA TYR A 57 -2.12 -16.30 21.21
C TYR A 57 -1.10 -17.20 20.51
N SER A 58 0.09 -16.66 20.25
CA SER A 58 1.21 -17.40 19.68
C SER A 58 2.43 -17.32 20.58
N SER A 59 3.19 -18.40 20.67
CA SER A 59 4.39 -18.47 21.50
C SER A 59 5.46 -17.48 21.03
N ILE A 60 5.95 -16.64 21.92
CA ILE A 60 7.08 -15.75 21.67
C ILE A 60 8.38 -16.54 21.48
N LYS A 61 8.50 -17.74 22.06
CA LYS A 61 9.72 -18.57 21.96
C LYS A 61 10.07 -18.92 20.52
N ASP A 62 9.07 -19.24 19.70
CA ASP A 62 9.25 -19.66 18.30
C ASP A 62 9.65 -18.50 17.37
N GLN A 63 9.60 -17.25 17.86
CA GLN A 63 9.92 -16.04 17.11
C GLN A 63 11.34 -15.52 17.40
N LYS A 64 12.02 -16.00 18.43
CA LYS A 64 13.34 -15.50 18.85
C LYS A 64 14.44 -15.81 17.83
N ASN A 65 15.39 -14.88 17.69
CA ASN A 65 16.59 -15.01 16.88
C ASN A 65 16.29 -15.29 15.38
N LYS A 66 15.13 -14.89 14.88
CA LYS A 66 14.70 -15.05 13.48
C LYS A 66 14.73 -13.72 12.72
N ILE A 67 14.66 -13.81 11.41
CA ILE A 67 14.34 -12.66 10.55
C ILE A 67 12.83 -12.40 10.69
N ILE A 68 12.45 -11.20 11.05
CA ILE A 68 11.03 -10.80 11.16
C ILE A 68 10.59 -10.16 9.84
N TYR A 69 9.57 -10.72 9.20
CA TYR A 69 8.83 -10.08 8.10
C TYR A 69 7.57 -9.45 8.67
N TYR A 70 7.47 -8.13 8.60
CA TYR A 70 6.37 -7.38 9.21
C TYR A 70 5.40 -6.82 8.17
N ALA A 71 4.18 -7.35 8.15
CA ALA A 71 3.09 -6.91 7.26
C ALA A 71 2.01 -6.16 8.05
N ILE A 72 1.66 -4.95 7.62
CA ILE A 72 0.59 -4.13 8.22
C ILE A 72 -0.75 -4.39 7.52
N THR A 73 -0.72 -4.69 6.23
CA THR A 73 -1.90 -4.91 5.38
C THR A 73 -1.71 -6.16 4.51
N LYS A 74 -2.79 -6.63 3.89
CA LYS A 74 -2.74 -7.72 2.91
C LYS A 74 -1.76 -7.41 1.76
N ASN A 75 -1.77 -6.20 1.21
CA ASN A 75 -0.85 -5.81 0.13
C ASN A 75 0.63 -5.85 0.57
N ASN A 76 0.93 -5.45 1.82
CA ASN A 76 2.29 -5.62 2.37
C ASN A 76 2.65 -7.10 2.50
N PHE A 77 1.71 -7.92 2.96
CA PHE A 77 1.91 -9.36 3.08
C PHE A 77 2.23 -9.98 1.71
N ASP A 78 1.43 -9.68 0.68
CA ASP A 78 1.61 -10.23 -0.67
C ASP A 78 2.97 -9.88 -1.28
N SER A 79 3.50 -8.69 -0.98
CA SER A 79 4.82 -8.27 -1.45
C SER A 79 5.97 -8.92 -0.66
N LEU A 80 5.77 -9.21 0.62
CA LEU A 80 6.78 -9.82 1.48
C LEU A 80 6.79 -11.35 1.39
N TYR A 81 5.65 -11.97 1.15
CA TYR A 81 5.47 -13.42 1.24
C TYR A 81 6.36 -14.23 0.28
N PRO A 82 6.57 -13.83 -0.98
CA PRO A 82 7.51 -14.52 -1.86
C PRO A 82 8.94 -14.53 -1.30
N VAL A 83 9.41 -13.39 -0.78
CA VAL A 83 10.75 -13.26 -0.18
C VAL A 83 10.86 -14.04 1.15
N TYR A 84 9.79 -14.03 1.94
CA TYR A 84 9.69 -14.84 3.15
C TYR A 84 9.82 -16.35 2.84
N LYS A 85 9.18 -16.85 1.77
CA LYS A 85 9.31 -18.26 1.35
C LYS A 85 10.77 -18.68 1.13
N GLU A 86 11.58 -17.81 0.53
CA GLU A 86 13.02 -18.03 0.29
C GLU A 86 13.87 -18.13 1.57
N THR A 87 13.36 -17.57 2.69
CA THR A 87 14.07 -17.53 3.97
C THR A 87 13.35 -18.27 5.10
N LYS A 88 12.27 -18.99 4.81
CA LYS A 88 11.28 -19.53 5.77
C LYS A 88 11.89 -20.26 6.97
N LYS A 89 12.95 -21.04 6.78
CA LYS A 89 13.60 -21.82 7.87
C LYS A 89 14.07 -20.95 9.04
N ASN A 90 14.53 -19.73 8.75
CA ASN A 90 15.13 -18.79 9.72
C ASN A 90 14.28 -17.53 9.92
N SER A 91 13.04 -17.55 9.51
CA SER A 91 12.18 -16.36 9.47
C SER A 91 10.84 -16.61 10.13
N VAL A 92 10.17 -15.51 10.48
CA VAL A 92 8.78 -15.50 10.94
C VAL A 92 8.04 -14.33 10.28
N MET A 93 6.82 -14.61 9.81
CA MET A 93 5.91 -13.58 9.30
C MET A 93 5.06 -13.09 10.46
N ILE A 94 5.07 -11.78 10.71
CA ILE A 94 4.28 -11.11 11.75
C ILE A 94 3.35 -10.10 11.10
N SER A 95 2.11 -10.01 11.57
CA SER A 95 1.14 -9.05 11.05
C SER A 95 0.39 -8.29 12.14
N SER A 96 0.05 -7.05 11.83
CA SER A 96 -0.93 -6.25 12.59
C SER A 96 -2.37 -6.46 12.09
N ASP A 97 -2.56 -7.09 10.93
CA ASP A 97 -3.87 -7.36 10.36
C ASP A 97 -4.39 -8.73 10.80
N TYR A 98 -5.44 -8.77 11.61
CA TYR A 98 -6.03 -10.01 12.12
C TYR A 98 -6.57 -10.94 11.02
N ARG A 99 -6.90 -10.40 9.84
CA ARG A 99 -7.34 -11.18 8.69
C ARG A 99 -6.24 -12.12 8.17
N LEU A 100 -4.99 -11.81 8.49
CA LEU A 100 -3.81 -12.62 8.15
C LEU A 100 -3.44 -13.66 9.22
N ALA A 101 -4.27 -13.84 10.27
CA ALA A 101 -3.99 -14.75 11.39
C ALA A 101 -3.73 -16.21 10.98
N LYS A 102 -4.24 -16.65 9.82
CA LYS A 102 -3.97 -18.00 9.29
C LYS A 102 -2.57 -18.15 8.67
N ASN A 103 -1.97 -17.04 8.23
CA ASN A 103 -0.74 -17.03 7.44
C ASN A 103 0.44 -16.31 8.13
N ALA A 104 0.17 -15.60 9.22
CA ALA A 104 1.14 -14.84 9.97
C ALA A 104 0.84 -14.87 11.47
N VAL A 105 1.90 -14.75 12.28
CA VAL A 105 1.78 -14.54 13.72
C VAL A 105 1.22 -13.12 13.95
N LEU A 106 0.18 -13.01 14.78
CA LEU A 106 -0.36 -11.68 15.08
C LEU A 106 0.48 -10.95 16.11
N LEU A 107 0.79 -9.70 15.81
CA LEU A 107 1.38 -8.78 16.77
C LEU A 107 0.37 -8.50 17.89
N PRO A 108 0.73 -8.67 19.18
CA PRO A 108 -0.21 -8.47 20.29
C PRO A 108 -0.50 -6.98 20.54
N GLN A 109 -1.41 -6.42 19.77
CA GLN A 109 -1.74 -4.99 19.76
C GLN A 109 -2.42 -4.49 21.04
N ILE A 110 -2.85 -5.39 21.92
CA ILE A 110 -3.39 -4.99 23.23
C ILE A 110 -2.35 -4.26 24.09
N PHE A 111 -1.08 -4.67 24.04
CA PHE A 111 -0.04 -4.02 24.83
C PHE A 111 0.24 -2.56 24.43
N PRO A 112 0.40 -2.20 23.14
CA PRO A 112 0.46 -0.80 22.74
C PRO A 112 -0.71 0.04 23.27
N LEU A 113 -1.93 -0.50 23.25
CA LEU A 113 -3.13 0.16 23.74
C LEU A 113 -3.06 0.39 25.26
N ILE A 114 -2.65 -0.61 26.03
CA ILE A 114 -2.46 -0.50 27.49
C ILE A 114 -1.37 0.54 27.79
N PHE A 115 -0.20 0.46 27.14
CA PHE A 115 0.86 1.46 27.36
C PHE A 115 0.42 2.87 27.04
N SER A 116 -0.40 3.09 26.01
CA SER A 116 -0.89 4.43 25.69
C SER A 116 -1.82 4.99 26.77
N ILE A 117 -2.59 4.17 27.50
CA ILE A 117 -3.42 4.64 28.61
C ILE A 117 -2.55 5.29 29.70
N PHE A 118 -1.44 4.66 30.08
CA PHE A 118 -0.52 5.22 31.06
C PHE A 118 0.16 6.51 30.57
N LEU A 119 0.15 6.77 29.27
CA LEU A 119 0.73 7.98 28.69
C LEU A 119 -0.26 9.14 28.52
N ILE A 120 -1.55 8.96 28.87
CA ILE A 120 -2.59 10.00 28.70
C ILE A 120 -2.18 11.34 29.36
N PRO A 121 -1.68 11.41 30.61
CA PRO A 121 -1.31 12.70 31.19
C PRO A 121 -0.22 13.43 30.38
N ARG A 122 0.78 12.68 29.91
CA ARG A 122 1.84 13.21 29.04
C ARG A 122 1.30 13.63 27.67
N PHE A 123 0.38 12.88 27.12
CA PHE A 123 -0.28 13.19 25.85
C PHE A 123 -1.07 14.49 25.92
N ILE A 124 -1.85 14.70 26.99
CA ILE A 124 -2.58 15.95 27.22
C ILE A 124 -1.60 17.13 27.32
N LYS A 125 -0.53 16.98 28.10
CA LYS A 125 0.52 18.01 28.16
C LYS A 125 1.08 18.34 26.77
N ASN A 126 1.39 17.33 25.97
CA ASN A 126 1.89 17.53 24.61
C ASN A 126 0.90 18.28 23.70
N ILE A 127 -0.42 18.08 23.87
CA ILE A 127 -1.44 18.84 23.12
C ILE A 127 -1.41 20.31 23.53
N ILE A 128 -1.33 20.59 24.84
CA ILE A 128 -1.32 21.95 25.37
C ILE A 128 -0.07 22.71 24.91
N ASP A 129 1.09 22.08 24.97
CA ASP A 129 2.38 22.65 24.62
C ASP A 129 2.63 22.76 23.09
N SER A 130 1.73 22.23 22.28
CA SER A 130 1.88 22.20 20.80
C SER A 130 1.54 23.53 20.16
N VAL A 131 2.27 23.88 19.09
CA VAL A 131 1.89 24.98 18.20
C VAL A 131 0.55 24.69 17.51
N PRO A 132 -0.23 25.72 17.11
CA PRO A 132 -1.60 25.57 16.62
C PRO A 132 -1.77 24.52 15.52
N ASN A 133 -0.94 24.54 14.47
CA ASN A 133 -1.03 23.59 13.34
C ASN A 133 -0.80 22.13 13.77
N VAL A 134 0.14 21.91 14.67
CA VAL A 134 0.42 20.57 15.23
C VAL A 134 -0.74 20.11 16.10
N ARG A 135 -1.31 21.01 16.90
CA ARG A 135 -2.46 20.72 17.76
C ARG A 135 -3.69 20.31 16.94
N LYS A 136 -4.01 21.02 15.85
CA LYS A 136 -5.09 20.65 14.91
C LYS A 136 -4.91 19.20 14.41
N ARG A 137 -3.71 18.86 13.96
CA ARG A 137 -3.37 17.49 13.47
C ARG A 137 -3.55 16.43 14.56
N ILE A 138 -3.06 16.69 15.78
CA ILE A 138 -3.21 15.77 16.91
C ILE A 138 -4.69 15.55 17.24
N ILE A 139 -5.51 16.59 17.25
CA ILE A 139 -6.95 16.48 17.53
C ILE A 139 -7.67 15.69 16.45
N LEU A 140 -7.39 15.94 15.17
CA LEU A 140 -7.98 15.18 14.06
C LEU A 140 -7.66 13.68 14.13
N TYR A 141 -6.44 13.33 14.56
CA TYR A 141 -5.92 11.95 14.61
C TYR A 141 -5.59 11.50 16.04
N LEU A 142 -6.39 11.94 17.01
CA LEU A 142 -6.15 11.81 18.44
C LEU A 142 -5.87 10.37 18.88
N ASP A 143 -6.70 9.41 18.47
CA ASP A 143 -6.56 8.01 18.84
C ASP A 143 -5.31 7.34 18.23
N ASP A 144 -4.97 7.66 16.98
CA ASP A 144 -3.79 7.12 16.32
C ASP A 144 -2.50 7.75 16.88
N THR A 145 -2.55 9.03 17.22
CA THR A 145 -1.40 9.74 17.83
C THR A 145 -1.11 9.21 19.24
N LEU A 146 -2.15 9.00 20.06
CA LEU A 146 -2.02 8.41 21.39
C LEU A 146 -1.48 6.98 21.29
N LEU A 147 -2.04 6.16 20.38
CA LEU A 147 -1.60 4.78 20.17
C LEU A 147 -0.14 4.69 19.72
N SER A 148 0.33 5.63 18.90
CA SER A 148 1.73 5.64 18.43
C SER A 148 2.73 5.75 19.59
N MET A 149 2.40 6.47 20.67
CA MET A 149 3.24 6.57 21.86
C MET A 149 3.37 5.24 22.59
N GLY A 150 2.25 4.53 22.80
CA GLY A 150 2.24 3.20 23.42
C GLY A 150 2.94 2.17 22.57
N PHE A 151 2.75 2.25 21.25
CA PHE A 151 3.39 1.36 20.29
C PHE A 151 4.92 1.47 20.33
N LYS A 152 5.46 2.67 20.48
CA LYS A 152 6.90 2.91 20.61
C LYS A 152 7.51 2.23 21.85
N ILE A 153 6.81 2.26 22.99
CA ILE A 153 7.25 1.56 24.20
C ILE A 153 7.19 0.04 23.98
N PHE A 154 6.05 -0.44 23.48
CA PHE A 154 5.84 -1.85 23.24
C PHE A 154 6.92 -2.45 22.34
N VAL A 155 7.19 -1.81 21.19
CA VAL A 155 8.17 -2.32 20.21
C VAL A 155 9.58 -2.43 20.81
N LYS A 156 10.01 -1.45 21.62
CA LYS A 156 11.31 -1.54 22.31
C LYS A 156 11.42 -2.78 23.19
N ILE A 157 10.38 -3.08 23.97
CA ILE A 157 10.33 -4.26 24.83
C ILE A 157 10.30 -5.53 23.98
N TYR A 158 9.45 -5.54 22.97
CA TYR A 158 9.25 -6.66 22.07
C TYR A 158 10.53 -7.07 21.33
N LEU A 159 11.26 -6.12 20.76
CA LEU A 159 12.54 -6.39 20.09
C LEU A 159 13.63 -6.86 21.06
N LYS A 160 13.67 -6.33 22.29
CA LYS A 160 14.61 -6.83 23.33
C LYS A 160 14.36 -8.30 23.68
N ILE A 161 13.09 -8.73 23.69
CA ILE A 161 12.70 -10.13 23.95
C ILE A 161 13.01 -11.04 22.78
N LEU A 162 12.69 -10.60 21.55
CA LEU A 162 12.83 -11.41 20.33
C LEU A 162 14.27 -11.50 19.84
N LYS A 163 15.06 -10.44 19.98
CA LYS A 163 16.43 -10.32 19.46
C LYS A 163 16.52 -10.74 17.99
N PRO A 164 15.72 -10.16 17.10
CA PRO A 164 15.68 -10.62 15.70
C PRO A 164 17.01 -10.35 15.01
N LYS A 165 17.38 -11.21 14.06
CA LYS A 165 18.58 -11.03 13.22
C LYS A 165 18.43 -9.85 12.25
N ALA A 166 17.22 -9.64 11.76
CA ALA A 166 16.85 -8.53 10.87
C ALA A 166 15.35 -8.30 10.89
N ILE A 167 14.91 -7.15 10.41
CA ILE A 167 13.49 -6.83 10.18
C ILE A 167 13.31 -6.46 8.72
N VAL A 168 12.34 -7.12 8.06
CA VAL A 168 11.94 -6.86 6.67
C VAL A 168 10.51 -6.35 6.67
N PHE A 169 10.24 -5.26 5.98
CA PHE A 169 8.92 -4.64 5.94
C PHE A 169 8.65 -4.02 4.57
N ALA A 170 7.36 -3.88 4.23
CA ALA A 170 6.93 -3.29 2.96
C ALA A 170 6.28 -1.90 3.14
N ASN A 171 6.16 -1.41 4.37
CA ASN A 171 5.64 -0.08 4.66
C ASN A 171 6.59 0.61 5.66
N TYR A 172 7.05 1.84 5.35
CA TYR A 172 7.98 2.58 6.20
C TYR A 172 7.43 3.94 6.67
N HIS A 173 6.22 4.31 6.23
CA HIS A 173 5.62 5.62 6.53
C HIS A 173 4.52 5.58 7.59
N SER A 174 3.99 4.42 7.94
CA SER A 174 3.02 4.30 9.04
C SER A 174 3.72 4.33 10.42
N PHE A 175 3.00 4.78 11.46
CA PHE A 175 3.59 4.87 12.80
C PHE A 175 4.08 3.50 13.34
N PRO A 176 3.40 2.34 13.09
CA PRO A 176 3.93 1.07 13.55
C PRO A 176 5.25 0.68 12.90
N ALA A 177 5.38 0.86 11.58
CA ALA A 177 6.61 0.58 10.87
C ALA A 177 7.75 1.51 11.31
N ARG A 178 7.49 2.81 11.42
CA ARG A 178 8.51 3.77 11.86
C ARG A 178 8.99 3.51 13.28
N SER A 179 8.09 3.20 14.21
CA SER A 179 8.45 2.84 15.58
C SER A 179 9.32 1.59 15.62
N LEU A 180 9.00 0.59 14.75
CA LEU A 180 9.76 -0.64 14.61
C LEU A 180 11.17 -0.37 14.08
N ILE A 181 11.30 0.40 12.99
CA ILE A 181 12.57 0.73 12.34
C ILE A 181 13.47 1.51 13.30
N LYS A 182 12.95 2.59 13.90
CA LYS A 182 13.74 3.42 14.85
C LYS A 182 14.18 2.65 16.10
N SER A 183 13.33 1.73 16.59
CA SER A 183 13.70 0.91 17.73
C SER A 183 14.76 -0.14 17.36
N ALA A 184 14.68 -0.69 16.17
CA ALA A 184 15.67 -1.63 15.63
C ALA A 184 17.03 -0.95 15.39
N GLU A 185 17.04 0.27 14.82
CA GLU A 185 18.23 1.08 14.63
C GLU A 185 18.96 1.32 15.95
N CYS A 186 18.23 1.71 17.01
CA CYS A 186 18.80 1.88 18.36
C CYS A 186 19.40 0.58 18.96
N MET A 187 19.09 -0.58 18.40
CA MET A 187 19.57 -1.89 18.82
C MET A 187 20.55 -2.52 17.84
N ASN A 188 20.99 -1.77 16.82
CA ASN A 188 21.84 -2.24 15.73
C ASN A 188 21.26 -3.46 14.97
N ILE A 189 19.92 -3.55 14.87
CA ILE A 189 19.23 -4.59 14.11
C ILE A 189 19.03 -4.07 12.69
N PRO A 190 19.56 -4.76 11.65
CA PRO A 190 19.42 -4.32 10.27
C PRO A 190 17.95 -4.37 9.80
N CYS A 191 17.53 -3.31 9.11
CA CYS A 191 16.18 -3.14 8.59
C CYS A 191 16.19 -3.08 7.06
N PHE A 192 15.33 -3.89 6.43
CA PHE A 192 15.19 -3.98 4.98
C PHE A 192 13.78 -3.52 4.57
N TYR A 193 13.70 -2.48 3.76
CA TYR A 193 12.47 -2.08 3.12
C TYR A 193 12.34 -2.78 1.77
N ILE A 194 11.23 -3.47 1.51
CA ILE A 194 10.84 -4.01 0.21
C ILE A 194 9.66 -3.19 -0.31
N GLN A 195 9.80 -2.63 -1.50
CA GLN A 195 8.71 -1.87 -2.13
C GLN A 195 7.51 -2.76 -2.42
N HIS A 196 6.30 -2.24 -2.22
CA HIS A 196 5.04 -2.99 -2.37
C HIS A 196 4.04 -2.36 -3.37
N SER A 197 4.34 -1.16 -3.86
CA SER A 197 3.49 -0.41 -4.79
C SER A 197 4.28 0.71 -5.45
N ALA A 198 3.74 1.29 -6.52
CA ALA A 198 4.32 2.46 -7.15
C ALA A 198 4.51 3.62 -6.14
N MET A 199 5.65 4.29 -6.23
CA MET A 199 6.04 5.38 -5.34
C MET A 199 5.55 6.73 -5.86
N THR A 200 5.35 7.65 -4.92
CA THR A 200 5.05 9.07 -5.21
C THR A 200 6.10 9.96 -4.54
N GLU A 201 6.23 11.19 -4.99
CA GLU A 201 7.22 12.14 -4.45
C GLU A 201 6.87 12.65 -3.04
N ILE A 202 5.63 12.45 -2.60
CA ILE A 202 5.17 12.91 -1.26
C ILE A 202 5.52 11.95 -0.13
N PHE A 203 5.99 10.73 -0.44
CA PHE A 203 6.38 9.81 0.63
C PHE A 203 7.59 10.36 1.41
N PRO A 204 7.60 10.17 2.74
CA PRO A 204 8.75 10.59 3.54
C PRO A 204 10.00 9.81 3.15
N PRO A 205 11.21 10.33 3.46
CA PRO A 205 12.46 9.61 3.22
C PRO A 205 12.46 8.20 3.83
N ILE A 206 13.05 7.26 3.12
CA ILE A 206 13.25 5.88 3.61
C ILE A 206 14.31 5.91 4.70
N ILE A 207 13.96 5.40 5.90
CA ILE A 207 14.81 5.39 7.09
C ILE A 207 15.37 4.00 7.43
N SER A 208 15.19 3.01 6.56
CA SER A 208 15.75 1.66 6.75
C SER A 208 17.24 1.59 6.46
N SER A 209 17.93 0.59 7.01
CA SER A 209 19.34 0.33 6.74
C SER A 209 19.57 0.00 5.26
N TYR A 210 18.61 -0.71 4.66
CA TYR A 210 18.61 -1.14 3.26
C TYR A 210 17.28 -0.87 2.59
N ALA A 211 17.30 -0.45 1.32
CA ALA A 211 16.12 -0.28 0.48
C ALA A 211 16.19 -1.19 -0.74
N LEU A 212 15.19 -2.06 -0.89
CA LEU A 212 15.01 -2.96 -2.01
C LEU A 212 13.83 -2.43 -2.84
N LEU A 213 14.13 -1.69 -3.89
CA LEU A 213 13.18 -0.96 -4.73
C LEU A 213 12.85 -1.76 -5.99
N GLU A 214 11.68 -1.53 -6.56
CA GLU A 214 11.27 -2.22 -7.78
C GLU A 214 12.06 -1.75 -9.02
N GLY A 215 12.32 -0.43 -9.16
CA GLY A 215 13.00 0.10 -10.35
C GLY A 215 13.47 1.54 -10.25
N LYS A 216 13.88 2.08 -11.39
CA LYS A 216 14.50 3.41 -11.50
C LYS A 216 13.56 4.55 -11.14
N ASP A 217 12.27 4.44 -11.42
CA ASP A 217 11.27 5.43 -11.00
C ASP A 217 11.30 5.64 -9.50
N SER A 218 11.20 4.55 -8.75
CA SER A 218 11.22 4.58 -7.28
C SER A 218 12.55 5.07 -6.73
N LEU A 219 13.65 4.68 -7.36
CA LEU A 219 14.98 5.16 -7.00
C LEU A 219 15.06 6.69 -7.10
N LYS A 220 14.62 7.25 -8.24
CA LYS A 220 14.63 8.70 -8.48
C LYS A 220 13.76 9.47 -7.48
N LYS A 221 12.57 8.94 -7.16
CA LYS A 221 11.63 9.57 -6.22
C LYS A 221 12.09 9.51 -4.76
N CYS A 222 12.68 8.36 -4.36
CA CYS A 222 13.11 8.15 -2.97
C CYS A 222 14.48 8.77 -2.65
N TYR A 223 15.32 8.94 -3.65
CA TYR A 223 16.71 9.39 -3.50
C TYR A 223 17.08 10.43 -4.58
N PRO A 224 16.40 11.59 -4.63
CA PRO A 224 16.65 12.61 -5.64
C PRO A 224 18.06 13.17 -5.57
N ASP A 225 18.65 13.24 -4.36
CA ASP A 225 19.99 13.79 -4.09
C ASP A 225 21.10 12.73 -4.11
N GLY A 226 20.78 11.50 -4.50
CA GLY A 226 21.72 10.38 -4.57
C GLY A 226 21.56 9.34 -3.48
N TYR A 227 22.26 8.22 -3.63
CA TYR A 227 22.15 7.06 -2.74
C TYR A 227 23.45 6.27 -2.62
N SER A 228 23.58 5.49 -1.55
CA SER A 228 24.68 4.53 -1.37
C SER A 228 24.38 3.22 -2.12
N LYS A 229 25.21 2.86 -3.10
CA LYS A 229 25.08 1.61 -3.88
C LYS A 229 25.10 0.33 -3.02
N ASN A 230 25.66 0.39 -1.81
CA ASN A 230 25.73 -0.74 -0.91
C ASN A 230 24.47 -0.88 -0.01
N LYS A 231 23.54 0.08 -0.10
CA LYS A 231 22.32 0.11 0.73
C LYS A 231 21.03 0.13 -0.07
N VAL A 232 21.08 0.47 -1.36
CA VAL A 232 19.91 0.54 -2.23
C VAL A 232 20.09 -0.40 -3.41
N PHE A 233 19.12 -1.28 -3.59
CA PHE A 233 19.13 -2.33 -4.61
C PHE A 233 17.85 -2.28 -5.43
N LEU A 234 17.95 -2.44 -6.75
CA LEU A 234 16.81 -2.57 -7.64
C LEU A 234 16.52 -4.06 -7.84
N ILE A 235 15.44 -4.55 -7.25
CA ILE A 235 15.14 -5.98 -7.18
C ILE A 235 14.01 -6.44 -8.10
N GLY A 236 13.30 -5.51 -8.77
CA GLY A 236 12.06 -5.82 -9.46
C GLY A 236 10.89 -6.04 -8.51
N SER A 237 9.85 -6.74 -8.94
CA SER A 237 8.62 -6.97 -8.18
C SER A 237 8.47 -8.42 -7.72
N PRO A 238 8.75 -8.74 -6.43
CA PRO A 238 8.65 -10.10 -5.91
C PRO A 238 7.25 -10.73 -6.05
N LYS A 239 6.20 -9.93 -5.93
CA LYS A 239 4.81 -10.40 -6.06
C LYS A 239 4.46 -10.89 -7.47
N PHE A 240 5.25 -10.50 -8.48
CA PHE A 240 5.07 -10.92 -9.86
C PHE A 240 5.70 -12.28 -10.16
N ASP A 241 6.67 -12.74 -9.38
CA ASP A 241 7.51 -13.92 -9.73
C ASP A 241 6.68 -15.17 -10.10
N GLU A 242 5.62 -15.46 -9.35
CA GLU A 242 4.74 -16.62 -9.61
C GLU A 242 3.84 -16.47 -10.86
N HIS A 243 3.87 -15.28 -11.48
CA HIS A 243 3.00 -14.94 -12.62
C HIS A 243 3.77 -14.81 -13.93
N LYS A 244 5.08 -14.98 -13.93
CA LYS A 244 5.97 -14.83 -15.09
C LYS A 244 5.51 -15.64 -16.32
N GLU A 245 5.08 -16.87 -16.11
CA GLU A 245 4.63 -17.77 -17.19
C GLU A 245 3.24 -17.42 -17.75
N ASN A 246 2.57 -16.42 -17.13
CA ASN A 246 1.20 -16.05 -17.51
C ASN A 246 1.12 -14.63 -18.10
N ILE A 247 2.22 -14.14 -18.67
CA ILE A 247 2.25 -12.84 -19.37
C ILE A 247 1.31 -12.90 -20.56
N ASN A 248 0.48 -11.87 -20.73
CA ASN A 248 -0.46 -11.77 -21.83
C ASN A 248 0.28 -11.66 -23.18
N THR A 249 0.05 -12.61 -24.07
CA THR A 249 0.62 -12.67 -25.42
C THR A 249 -0.36 -12.28 -26.51
N ASN A 250 -1.59 -11.91 -26.18
CA ASN A 250 -2.59 -11.50 -27.15
C ASN A 250 -2.18 -10.21 -27.85
N HIS A 251 -2.26 -10.22 -29.18
CA HIS A 251 -1.99 -9.06 -30.04
C HIS A 251 -3.21 -8.17 -30.25
N ARG A 252 -4.35 -8.49 -29.66
CA ARG A 252 -5.61 -7.77 -29.79
C ARG A 252 -6.32 -7.72 -28.44
N VAL A 253 -7.09 -6.67 -28.21
CA VAL A 253 -7.96 -6.58 -27.04
C VAL A 253 -9.27 -7.32 -27.35
N LYS A 254 -9.51 -8.39 -26.60
CA LYS A 254 -10.76 -9.17 -26.64
C LYS A 254 -11.55 -9.03 -25.34
N LYS A 255 -10.84 -8.86 -24.21
CA LYS A 255 -11.42 -8.71 -22.88
C LYS A 255 -10.86 -7.50 -22.17
N ILE A 256 -11.73 -6.74 -21.53
CA ILE A 256 -11.34 -5.54 -20.76
C ILE A 256 -11.66 -5.69 -19.29
N GLY A 257 -10.80 -5.12 -18.46
CA GLY A 257 -11.01 -4.96 -17.02
C GLY A 257 -11.34 -3.52 -16.68
N ILE A 258 -12.39 -3.29 -15.89
CA ILE A 258 -12.70 -1.97 -15.33
C ILE A 258 -12.42 -2.02 -13.83
N CYS A 259 -11.37 -1.29 -13.39
CA CYS A 259 -10.93 -1.29 -12.00
C CYS A 259 -11.32 0.02 -11.33
N SER A 260 -12.21 0.00 -10.32
CA SER A 260 -12.54 1.21 -9.58
C SER A 260 -11.42 1.63 -8.62
N THR A 261 -11.38 2.91 -8.30
CA THR A 261 -10.63 3.47 -7.18
C THR A 261 -11.57 4.17 -6.20
N PRO A 262 -11.21 4.33 -4.92
CA PRO A 262 -12.08 4.96 -3.93
C PRO A 262 -12.52 6.38 -4.30
N SER A 263 -11.67 7.10 -5.05
CA SER A 263 -11.93 8.48 -5.49
C SER A 263 -12.85 8.58 -6.71
N MET A 264 -13.06 7.50 -7.47
CA MET A 264 -13.91 7.55 -8.67
C MET A 264 -15.39 7.70 -8.30
N ASN A 265 -16.09 8.51 -9.10
CA ASN A 265 -17.53 8.66 -8.96
C ASN A 265 -18.25 7.38 -9.40
N LYS A 266 -19.18 6.89 -8.55
CA LYS A 266 -19.93 5.64 -8.80
C LYS A 266 -20.71 5.70 -10.12
N ASP A 267 -21.45 6.77 -10.34
CA ASP A 267 -22.35 6.87 -11.50
C ASP A 267 -21.56 6.96 -12.81
N GLN A 268 -20.39 7.60 -12.78
CA GLN A 268 -19.48 7.62 -13.92
C GLN A 268 -18.91 6.22 -14.24
N VAL A 269 -18.57 5.43 -13.21
CA VAL A 269 -18.13 4.04 -13.41
C VAL A 269 -19.23 3.20 -14.01
N LEU A 270 -20.47 3.32 -13.53
CA LEU A 270 -21.63 2.60 -14.09
C LEU A 270 -21.89 3.01 -15.55
N LYS A 271 -21.82 4.31 -15.85
CA LYS A 271 -21.94 4.84 -17.21
C LYS A 271 -20.82 4.32 -18.13
N LEU A 272 -19.58 4.24 -17.62
CA LEU A 272 -18.47 3.64 -18.37
C LEU A 272 -18.78 2.19 -18.74
N ILE A 273 -19.22 1.38 -17.76
CA ILE A 273 -19.58 -0.03 -18.02
C ILE A 273 -20.67 -0.13 -19.07
N GLU A 274 -21.72 0.68 -18.98
CA GLU A 274 -22.82 0.72 -19.95
C GLU A 274 -22.31 1.01 -21.36
N LYS A 275 -21.43 2.00 -21.49
CA LYS A 275 -20.84 2.36 -22.77
C LYS A 275 -19.89 1.28 -23.31
N GLN A 276 -19.19 0.55 -22.47
CA GLN A 276 -18.35 -0.56 -22.92
C GLN A 276 -19.16 -1.75 -23.44
N LYS A 277 -20.41 -1.94 -22.99
CA LYS A 277 -21.32 -2.97 -23.54
C LYS A 277 -21.77 -2.71 -24.98
N GLU A 278 -21.61 -1.49 -25.50
CA GLU A 278 -21.82 -1.16 -26.90
C GLU A 278 -20.68 -1.68 -27.81
N VAL A 279 -19.49 -1.91 -27.23
CA VAL A 279 -18.26 -2.31 -27.96
C VAL A 279 -17.89 -3.77 -27.70
N PHE A 280 -18.11 -4.25 -26.49
CA PHE A 280 -17.73 -5.59 -26.02
C PHE A 280 -18.96 -6.38 -25.57
N SER A 281 -18.95 -7.69 -25.76
CA SER A 281 -19.96 -8.57 -25.15
C SER A 281 -19.84 -8.54 -23.62
N ASN A 282 -20.93 -8.81 -22.93
CA ASN A 282 -20.98 -8.84 -21.47
C ASN A 282 -19.90 -9.75 -20.85
N ASP A 283 -19.66 -10.91 -21.46
CA ASP A 283 -18.65 -11.88 -21.01
C ASP A 283 -17.20 -11.41 -21.23
N SER A 284 -17.02 -10.35 -22.01
CA SER A 284 -15.71 -9.74 -22.29
C SER A 284 -15.38 -8.57 -21.38
N ILE A 285 -16.31 -8.16 -20.51
CA ILE A 285 -16.12 -7.09 -19.54
C ILE A 285 -16.02 -7.69 -18.14
N ILE A 286 -14.94 -7.38 -17.42
CA ILE A 286 -14.74 -7.80 -16.04
C ILE A 286 -14.65 -6.57 -15.16
N PHE A 287 -15.57 -6.41 -14.22
CA PHE A 287 -15.52 -5.33 -13.22
C PHE A 287 -14.80 -5.80 -11.97
N ARG A 288 -13.81 -5.02 -11.53
CA ARG A 288 -13.07 -5.24 -10.28
C ARG A 288 -13.12 -4.00 -9.42
N PRO A 289 -13.91 -3.97 -8.33
CA PRO A 289 -13.91 -2.85 -7.41
C PRO A 289 -12.60 -2.80 -6.59
N HIS A 290 -12.26 -1.61 -6.12
CA HIS A 290 -11.21 -1.50 -5.09
C HIS A 290 -11.62 -2.25 -3.81
N PRO A 291 -10.69 -2.87 -3.06
CA PRO A 291 -11.04 -3.60 -1.83
C PRO A 291 -11.89 -2.80 -0.84
N SER A 292 -11.63 -1.49 -0.67
CA SER A 292 -12.44 -0.63 0.20
C SER A 292 -13.85 -0.39 -0.35
N ASP A 293 -14.01 -0.26 -1.68
CA ASP A 293 -15.31 -0.09 -2.32
C ASP A 293 -16.17 -1.35 -2.18
N HIS A 294 -15.51 -2.52 -2.29
CA HIS A 294 -16.15 -3.82 -2.07
C HIS A 294 -16.63 -3.97 -0.61
N ILE A 295 -15.76 -3.69 0.37
CA ILE A 295 -16.10 -3.77 1.80
C ILE A 295 -17.23 -2.80 2.15
N ASN A 296 -17.23 -1.61 1.56
CA ASN A 296 -18.27 -0.59 1.81
C ASN A 296 -19.54 -0.80 0.96
N ASN A 297 -19.62 -1.87 0.17
CA ASN A 297 -20.75 -2.18 -0.71
C ASN A 297 -21.11 -1.05 -1.69
N LYS A 298 -20.12 -0.28 -2.16
CA LYS A 298 -20.32 0.89 -3.03
C LYS A 298 -21.11 0.55 -4.30
N TYR A 299 -20.87 -0.63 -4.89
CA TYR A 299 -21.47 -1.10 -6.14
C TYR A 299 -22.50 -2.22 -5.95
N LYS A 300 -22.94 -2.49 -4.73
CA LYS A 300 -23.93 -3.52 -4.44
C LYS A 300 -25.29 -3.18 -5.06
N ASN A 301 -26.01 -4.21 -5.50
CA ASN A 301 -27.37 -4.11 -6.08
C ASN A 301 -27.43 -3.20 -7.34
N GLN A 302 -26.41 -3.26 -8.20
CA GLN A 302 -26.42 -2.57 -9.48
C GLN A 302 -26.60 -3.59 -10.61
N SER A 303 -27.76 -3.59 -11.26
CA SER A 303 -28.13 -4.53 -12.32
C SER A 303 -27.10 -4.59 -13.46
N ILE A 304 -26.45 -3.48 -13.77
CA ILE A 304 -25.40 -3.42 -14.77
C ILE A 304 -24.15 -4.22 -14.35
N ILE A 305 -23.82 -4.23 -13.07
CA ILE A 305 -22.72 -5.06 -12.55
C ILE A 305 -23.09 -6.53 -12.59
N ASP A 306 -24.34 -6.86 -12.26
CA ASP A 306 -24.83 -8.24 -12.27
C ASP A 306 -24.90 -8.83 -13.70
N SER A 307 -24.86 -7.98 -14.73
CA SER A 307 -24.91 -8.39 -16.14
C SER A 307 -23.55 -8.66 -16.80
N ILE A 308 -22.44 -8.45 -16.08
CA ILE A 308 -21.06 -8.65 -16.55
C ILE A 308 -20.27 -9.52 -15.58
N ASN A 309 -19.05 -9.90 -15.96
CA ASN A 309 -18.19 -10.65 -15.06
C ASN A 309 -17.69 -9.78 -13.88
N TYR A 310 -17.61 -10.39 -12.70
CA TYR A 310 -17.20 -9.71 -11.47
C TYR A 310 -15.96 -10.39 -10.85
N SER A 311 -14.91 -9.61 -10.60
CA SER A 311 -13.71 -10.03 -9.88
C SER A 311 -13.77 -9.55 -8.44
N ASP A 312 -13.90 -10.48 -7.47
CA ASP A 312 -13.91 -10.19 -6.04
C ASP A 312 -12.48 -9.91 -5.54
N PRO A 313 -12.15 -8.66 -5.15
CA PRO A 313 -10.79 -8.29 -4.78
C PRO A 313 -10.31 -8.90 -3.44
N LEU A 314 -11.21 -9.53 -2.68
CA LEU A 314 -10.87 -10.23 -1.44
C LEU A 314 -10.56 -11.71 -1.65
N LYS A 315 -11.02 -12.30 -2.76
CA LYS A 315 -10.86 -13.71 -3.10
C LYS A 315 -9.85 -13.94 -4.21
N GLU A 316 -9.83 -13.06 -5.21
CA GLU A 316 -8.97 -13.14 -6.38
C GLU A 316 -7.81 -12.15 -6.26
N GLU A 317 -6.58 -12.59 -6.45
CA GLU A 317 -5.41 -11.72 -6.49
C GLU A 317 -5.37 -10.86 -7.76
N THR A 318 -4.69 -9.70 -7.69
CA THR A 318 -4.62 -8.76 -8.82
C THR A 318 -4.03 -9.41 -10.09
N PHE A 319 -2.94 -10.16 -9.96
CA PHE A 319 -2.32 -10.82 -11.12
C PHE A 319 -3.16 -11.98 -11.66
N GLN A 320 -3.96 -12.66 -10.83
CA GLN A 320 -4.92 -13.66 -11.29
C GLN A 320 -6.02 -13.01 -12.16
N PHE A 321 -6.57 -11.88 -11.70
CA PHE A 321 -7.51 -11.08 -12.49
C PHE A 321 -6.90 -10.61 -13.82
N LEU A 322 -5.66 -10.10 -13.79
CA LEU A 322 -4.98 -9.57 -14.98
C LEU A 322 -4.70 -10.63 -16.07
N ARG A 323 -4.64 -11.91 -15.72
CA ARG A 323 -4.55 -13.01 -16.71
C ARG A 323 -5.79 -13.12 -17.61
N ASN A 324 -6.91 -12.61 -17.15
CA ASN A 324 -8.21 -12.79 -17.82
C ASN A 324 -8.60 -11.60 -18.69
N VAL A 325 -7.74 -10.57 -18.80
CA VAL A 325 -8.01 -9.34 -19.55
C VAL A 325 -6.83 -8.94 -20.43
N ASP A 326 -7.10 -8.19 -21.50
CA ASP A 326 -6.09 -7.69 -22.46
C ASP A 326 -5.78 -6.21 -22.26
N ALA A 327 -6.74 -5.46 -21.73
CA ALA A 327 -6.60 -4.07 -21.36
C ALA A 327 -7.36 -3.79 -20.06
N ILE A 328 -6.91 -2.78 -19.29
CA ILE A 328 -7.65 -2.29 -18.12
C ILE A 328 -7.88 -0.80 -18.21
N ILE A 329 -9.00 -0.38 -17.63
CA ILE A 329 -9.36 1.02 -17.42
C ILE A 329 -9.40 1.25 -15.91
N SER A 330 -8.63 2.21 -15.42
CA SER A 330 -8.61 2.55 -13.98
C SER A 330 -8.29 4.03 -13.77
N GLY A 331 -8.65 4.56 -12.61
CA GLY A 331 -8.11 5.83 -12.13
C GLY A 331 -6.64 5.69 -11.69
N ASN A 332 -6.13 6.70 -10.96
CA ASN A 332 -4.77 6.68 -10.41
C ASN A 332 -4.57 5.51 -9.43
N SER A 333 -4.05 4.39 -9.92
CA SER A 333 -3.86 3.15 -9.17
C SER A 333 -2.61 2.41 -9.62
N SER A 334 -1.91 1.76 -8.69
CA SER A 334 -0.77 0.88 -9.01
C SER A 334 -1.15 -0.33 -9.88
N VAL A 335 -2.44 -0.67 -9.99
CA VAL A 335 -2.92 -1.74 -10.87
C VAL A 335 -2.56 -1.50 -12.34
N LEU A 336 -2.40 -0.23 -12.76
CA LEU A 336 -1.93 0.13 -14.10
C LEU A 336 -0.50 -0.36 -14.36
N LEU A 337 0.38 -0.28 -13.34
CA LEU A 337 1.72 -0.85 -13.42
C LEU A 337 1.69 -2.38 -13.42
N ASP A 338 0.90 -2.98 -12.52
CA ASP A 338 0.73 -4.44 -12.46
C ASP A 338 0.24 -4.99 -13.81
N ALA A 339 -0.69 -4.27 -14.47
CA ALA A 339 -1.16 -4.60 -15.82
C ALA A 339 -0.05 -4.54 -16.86
N ALA A 340 0.72 -3.45 -16.91
CA ALA A 340 1.81 -3.32 -17.86
C ALA A 340 2.89 -4.41 -17.68
N ILE A 341 3.21 -4.81 -16.44
CA ILE A 341 4.09 -5.95 -16.15
C ILE A 341 3.58 -7.24 -16.79
N MET A 342 2.26 -7.45 -16.75
CA MET A 342 1.58 -8.59 -17.38
C MET A 342 1.36 -8.44 -18.89
N ASN A 343 1.82 -7.36 -19.51
CA ASN A 343 1.53 -6.98 -20.88
C ASN A 343 0.03 -6.80 -21.18
N VAL A 344 -0.74 -6.42 -20.15
CA VAL A 344 -2.12 -5.97 -20.25
C VAL A 344 -2.10 -4.45 -20.41
N PHE A 345 -2.82 -3.92 -21.40
CA PHE A 345 -2.71 -2.51 -21.76
C PHE A 345 -3.39 -1.60 -20.71
N PRO A 346 -2.68 -0.63 -20.10
CA PRO A 346 -3.24 0.22 -19.06
C PRO A 346 -3.80 1.53 -19.64
N ILE A 347 -5.06 1.83 -19.36
CA ILE A 347 -5.73 3.09 -19.67
C ILE A 347 -5.99 3.83 -18.36
N LEU A 348 -5.38 4.99 -18.19
CA LEU A 348 -5.66 5.90 -17.09
C LEU A 348 -6.88 6.76 -17.42
N TRP A 349 -7.98 6.50 -16.75
CA TRP A 349 -9.17 7.32 -16.88
C TRP A 349 -9.15 8.48 -15.87
N ARG A 350 -9.15 9.70 -16.41
CA ARG A 350 -9.21 10.94 -15.64
C ARG A 350 -10.67 11.31 -15.41
N ASP A 351 -11.24 10.85 -14.32
CA ASP A 351 -12.54 11.33 -13.85
C ASP A 351 -12.39 12.80 -13.38
N SER A 352 -13.23 13.70 -13.89
CA SER A 352 -13.26 15.13 -13.55
C SER A 352 -13.47 15.44 -12.07
N HIS A 353 -13.81 14.42 -11.26
CA HIS A 353 -14.09 14.54 -9.83
C HIS A 353 -12.93 14.11 -8.92
N THR A 354 -11.77 13.74 -9.48
CA THR A 354 -10.62 13.32 -8.66
C THR A 354 -9.95 14.54 -8.04
N THR A 355 -10.20 14.77 -6.75
CA THR A 355 -9.52 15.82 -5.97
C THR A 355 -8.25 15.26 -5.32
N ASN A 356 -7.15 16.01 -5.41
CA ASN A 356 -5.92 15.67 -4.68
C ASN A 356 -6.07 16.02 -3.20
N LYS A 357 -6.22 15.01 -2.35
CA LYS A 357 -6.38 15.17 -0.89
C LYS A 357 -5.07 15.36 -0.14
N TYR A 358 -3.92 14.99 -0.75
CA TYR A 358 -2.69 14.81 0.01
C TYR A 358 -1.69 15.95 -0.17
N ASN A 359 -1.38 16.33 -1.39
CA ASN A 359 -0.39 17.38 -1.63
C ASN A 359 -0.63 18.08 -2.98
N GLU A 360 -0.50 19.39 -2.99
CA GLU A 360 -0.63 20.21 -4.20
C GLU A 360 0.51 19.99 -5.23
N LYS A 361 1.62 19.38 -4.77
CA LYS A 361 2.77 19.02 -5.65
C LYS A 361 2.53 17.76 -6.48
N GLU A 362 1.57 16.90 -6.11
CA GLU A 362 1.22 15.74 -6.93
C GLU A 362 0.36 16.19 -8.12
N ASP A 363 0.70 15.70 -9.31
CA ASP A 363 -0.22 15.81 -10.46
C ASP A 363 -1.45 14.93 -10.16
N PRO A 364 -2.63 15.52 -9.93
CA PRO A 364 -3.85 14.77 -9.66
C PRO A 364 -4.24 13.87 -10.84
N ASN A 365 -3.72 14.20 -12.03
CA ASN A 365 -4.04 13.51 -13.27
C ASN A 365 -3.06 12.37 -13.60
N ASP A 366 -1.87 12.36 -13.01
CA ASP A 366 -0.86 11.30 -13.24
C ASP A 366 0.04 11.12 -12.02
N LYS A 367 -0.56 10.76 -10.91
CA LYS A 367 0.07 10.63 -9.59
C LYS A 367 1.37 9.84 -9.58
N TYR A 368 1.47 8.81 -10.40
CA TYR A 368 2.64 7.93 -10.47
C TYR A 368 3.57 8.23 -11.64
N GLY A 369 3.20 9.17 -12.52
CA GLY A 369 3.95 9.48 -13.73
C GLY A 369 3.83 8.41 -14.82
N PHE A 370 2.76 7.60 -14.80
CA PHE A 370 2.57 6.52 -15.77
C PHE A 370 2.33 7.03 -17.18
N VAL A 371 1.58 8.13 -17.33
CA VAL A 371 1.36 8.78 -18.63
C VAL A 371 2.60 9.53 -19.08
N LYS A 372 3.20 10.31 -18.18
CA LYS A 372 4.44 11.07 -18.43
C LYS A 372 5.57 10.17 -18.96
N ASN A 373 5.69 8.96 -18.44
CA ASN A 373 6.73 7.99 -18.82
C ASN A 373 6.26 7.00 -19.89
N GLY A 374 5.09 7.22 -20.51
CA GLY A 374 4.59 6.43 -21.63
C GLY A 374 4.15 5.01 -21.27
N LEU A 375 3.93 4.71 -19.97
CA LEU A 375 3.43 3.40 -19.53
C LEU A 375 1.94 3.24 -19.84
N ALA A 376 1.13 4.27 -19.59
CA ALA A 376 -0.32 4.27 -19.77
C ALA A 376 -0.74 5.38 -20.74
N ILE A 377 -1.88 5.18 -21.40
CA ILE A 377 -2.58 6.25 -22.13
C ILE A 377 -3.58 6.89 -21.18
N SER A 378 -3.71 8.23 -21.27
CA SER A 378 -4.70 8.99 -20.52
C SER A 378 -5.92 9.31 -21.36
N CYS A 379 -7.11 9.02 -20.82
CA CYS A 379 -8.38 9.39 -21.41
C CYS A 379 -9.18 10.28 -20.44
N ASN A 380 -9.71 11.40 -20.94
CA ASN A 380 -10.49 12.35 -20.15
C ASN A 380 -12.01 12.14 -20.30
N SER A 381 -12.43 11.32 -21.28
CA SER A 381 -13.83 11.00 -21.54
C SER A 381 -13.99 9.52 -21.90
N ILE A 382 -15.24 9.05 -21.80
CA ILE A 382 -15.59 7.67 -22.22
C ILE A 382 -15.40 7.50 -23.73
N ASP A 383 -15.65 8.55 -24.52
CA ASP A 383 -15.48 8.49 -25.97
C ASP A 383 -14.02 8.29 -26.36
N GLN A 384 -13.08 8.99 -25.69
CA GLN A 384 -11.63 8.76 -25.86
C GLN A 384 -11.22 7.34 -25.47
N ILE A 385 -11.82 6.76 -24.44
CA ILE A 385 -11.59 5.36 -24.06
C ILE A 385 -12.05 4.45 -25.19
N ASN A 386 -13.23 4.69 -25.74
CA ASN A 386 -13.78 3.89 -26.85
C ASN A 386 -12.93 3.97 -28.11
N GLU A 387 -12.43 5.15 -28.49
CA GLU A 387 -11.51 5.34 -29.60
C GLU A 387 -10.23 4.55 -29.40
N CYS A 388 -9.61 4.70 -28.24
CA CYS A 388 -8.39 3.98 -27.88
C CYS A 388 -8.59 2.45 -27.95
N LEU A 389 -9.69 1.94 -27.42
CA LEU A 389 -9.99 0.51 -27.44
C LEU A 389 -10.31 -0.01 -28.85
N LYS A 390 -10.97 0.77 -29.71
CA LYS A 390 -11.23 0.40 -31.12
C LYS A 390 -9.95 0.16 -31.90
N GLU A 391 -8.92 0.97 -31.69
CA GLU A 391 -7.60 0.76 -32.29
C GLU A 391 -6.99 -0.55 -31.80
N MET A 392 -7.07 -0.83 -30.49
CA MET A 392 -6.47 -2.01 -29.86
C MET A 392 -7.21 -3.33 -30.14
N ILE A 393 -8.48 -3.29 -30.53
CA ILE A 393 -9.19 -4.48 -31.03
C ILE A 393 -8.49 -5.02 -32.28
N ASN A 394 -7.87 -4.16 -33.08
CA ASN A 394 -7.10 -4.56 -34.26
C ASN A 394 -5.65 -4.90 -33.90
N GLU A 395 -4.97 -4.03 -33.14
CA GLU A 395 -3.58 -4.22 -32.74
C GLU A 395 -3.32 -3.62 -31.34
N LYS A 396 -3.01 -4.49 -30.38
CA LYS A 396 -2.65 -4.11 -29.00
C LYS A 396 -1.16 -3.88 -28.90
N PRO A 397 -0.70 -2.68 -28.48
CA PRO A 397 0.72 -2.43 -28.25
C PRO A 397 1.30 -3.31 -27.14
N ASN A 398 2.57 -3.72 -27.29
CA ASN A 398 3.33 -4.34 -26.21
C ASN A 398 3.79 -3.26 -25.23
N VAL A 399 3.31 -3.35 -23.98
CA VAL A 399 3.60 -2.35 -22.93
C VAL A 399 4.59 -2.86 -21.88
N ARG A 400 4.88 -4.17 -21.85
CA ARG A 400 5.72 -4.76 -20.80
C ARG A 400 7.12 -4.16 -20.76
N LEU A 401 7.74 -3.88 -21.91
CA LEU A 401 9.06 -3.25 -21.97
C LEU A 401 9.08 -1.83 -21.40
N LYS A 402 7.98 -1.10 -21.51
CA LYS A 402 7.82 0.24 -20.91
C LYS A 402 7.78 0.18 -19.39
N ALA A 403 7.29 -0.92 -18.81
CA ALA A 403 7.30 -1.15 -17.37
C ALA A 403 8.71 -1.34 -16.79
N LYS A 404 9.76 -1.58 -17.59
CA LYS A 404 11.14 -1.77 -17.12
C LYS A 404 11.69 -0.57 -16.33
N TYR A 405 11.23 0.63 -16.63
CA TYR A 405 11.61 1.83 -15.85
C TYR A 405 11.09 1.75 -14.39
N TYR A 406 9.97 1.08 -14.19
CA TYR A 406 9.33 0.87 -12.89
C TYR A 406 9.75 -0.43 -12.21
N VAL A 407 10.09 -1.46 -12.99
CA VAL A 407 10.44 -2.81 -12.52
C VAL A 407 11.70 -3.28 -13.25
N GLU A 408 12.86 -3.05 -12.63
CA GLU A 408 14.18 -3.21 -13.25
C GLU A 408 14.46 -4.60 -13.81
N ASN A 409 13.91 -5.66 -13.18
CA ASN A 409 14.21 -7.04 -13.51
C ASN A 409 13.61 -7.55 -14.82
N ILE A 410 12.69 -6.79 -15.44
CA ILE A 410 12.06 -7.17 -16.71
C ILE A 410 13.17 -7.44 -17.77
N ASN A 411 13.11 -8.62 -18.41
CA ASN A 411 14.08 -9.10 -19.39
C ASN A 411 15.54 -9.16 -18.88
N THR A 412 15.71 -9.47 -17.60
CA THR A 412 17.02 -9.81 -17.01
C THR A 412 16.99 -11.24 -16.47
N ASN A 413 18.14 -11.74 -16.00
CA ASN A 413 18.24 -13.06 -15.34
C ASN A 413 17.41 -13.16 -14.04
N TRP A 414 16.92 -12.03 -13.52
CA TRP A 414 16.08 -11.94 -12.33
C TRP A 414 14.59 -11.77 -12.64
N ASP A 415 14.21 -11.74 -13.91
CA ASP A 415 12.80 -11.64 -14.31
C ASP A 415 12.04 -12.90 -13.88
N GLY A 416 11.05 -12.73 -12.98
CA GLY A 416 10.35 -13.84 -12.30
C GLY A 416 11.16 -14.48 -11.16
N ARG A 417 12.27 -13.84 -10.71
CA ARG A 417 13.12 -14.28 -9.59
C ARG A 417 13.50 -13.17 -8.63
N SER A 418 12.70 -12.12 -8.57
CA SER A 418 12.91 -10.94 -7.72
C SER A 418 12.97 -11.31 -6.23
N ALA A 419 12.13 -12.25 -5.80
CA ALA A 419 12.09 -12.75 -4.42
C ALA A 419 13.39 -13.44 -4.03
N HIS A 420 13.92 -14.29 -4.91
CA HIS A 420 15.20 -14.97 -4.69
C HIS A 420 16.37 -13.96 -4.62
N TYR A 421 16.36 -12.96 -5.50
CA TYR A 421 17.38 -11.89 -5.48
C TYR A 421 17.30 -11.07 -4.18
N ALA A 422 16.11 -10.66 -3.77
CA ALA A 422 15.90 -9.95 -2.50
C ALA A 422 16.39 -10.78 -1.29
N ALA A 423 16.03 -12.06 -1.25
CA ALA A 423 16.47 -12.97 -0.18
C ALA A 423 17.99 -13.14 -0.12
N THR A 424 18.66 -13.16 -1.28
CA THR A 424 20.13 -13.22 -1.37
C THR A 424 20.77 -11.96 -0.77
N ILE A 425 20.23 -10.78 -1.09
CA ILE A 425 20.70 -9.51 -0.51
C ILE A 425 20.50 -9.50 1.01
N ILE A 426 19.34 -9.92 1.50
CA ILE A 426 19.05 -9.98 2.94
C ILE A 426 20.04 -10.93 3.63
N LYS A 427 20.22 -12.16 3.14
CA LYS A 427 21.14 -13.16 3.74
C LYS A 427 22.59 -12.69 3.78
N LYS A 428 23.03 -11.88 2.81
CA LYS A 428 24.41 -11.36 2.75
C LYS A 428 24.66 -10.23 3.77
N ASN A 429 23.62 -9.55 4.24
CA ASN A 429 23.71 -8.33 5.04
C ASN A 429 23.14 -8.48 6.47
N ILE A 430 23.06 -9.71 6.99
CA ILE A 430 22.62 -10.04 8.37
C ILE A 430 23.72 -10.74 9.17
#